data_45528a26185490e3c8c4427d3e7bfad1
#
_entry.id   45528a26185490e3c8c4427d3e7bfad1
#
_cell.length_a   1.000
_cell.length_b   1.000
_cell.length_c   1.000
_cell.angle_alpha   90.00
_cell.angle_beta   90.00
_cell.angle_gamma   90.00
#
_symmetry.space_group_name_H-M   'P 1'
#
loop_
_entity.id
_entity.type
_entity.pdbx_description
1 polymer ?
#
loop_
_entity_poly.entity_id
_entity_poly.type
_entity_poly.pdbx_seq_one_letter_code
_entity_poly.pdbx_strand_id
1 'polypeptide(L)'
;MKIKLITTLLLCATLQVQAQKALDLMSRAKLRELRLLQKNKNNNEFLKKRSVLKGVSATPTTNVFSMIKLSEGATAQDLQKEGVDVLRSRHGFAFANIPLNDVERVANLKCISRMSFGQEYYPMMNLARAATGVDKIHQGIGLSQAYTGKGIVCGIMDTGIDPNHINFKDENGNPRVKQFSNLQMDNYGKLNHVVYTENDVLNVTTDNTENNHGTHTMGIMAGGYKGNLTVATPNKTTGTATVAEQPNPYYGVAYGSEIAAAGSNILADATIALGVDDILTYAWGEENNTEPAKRCVINLSLGSNIGSHDGKDFLNQYFDAIMKQDNPIIVLSSGNEGDMNVAVKKKLSGTDLEAKSFIKGYDIPNDNGIGTAYYNLRYGGAHVWSDKAEPFDIKLVILNAERNKVAGLYSVDANNRESGQYWVSSSSWQEDESDVIDNNILGKYFEGYIGLLGKLDEASGRYYYTIDFSLSDNHTNNSDQKYMIGILVTGKDGEQIDMYCNSASMMTQFTNYSEKLGTTLDGWEPGSADGSINSIACGNSTIIVGSYNTSDVWGSIDGNIYSNAGYEFPEGDISFFTSYGTMKDGTTRPHICAPGAVICSSSNRYYTTYIQEITAQK
;
A
#
# COMPACT_ATOMS: atom_id res chain seq x y z
N MET A 1 -31.06 -29.85 33.96
CA MET A 1 -31.23 -28.45 33.50
C MET A 1 -29.90 -27.71 33.33
N LYS A 2 -28.90 -27.86 34.21
CA LYS A 2 -27.57 -27.18 34.09
C LYS A 2 -26.75 -27.62 32.86
N ILE A 3 -26.79 -28.90 32.47
CA ILE A 3 -26.01 -29.42 31.33
C ILE A 3 -26.51 -28.87 29.98
N LYS A 4 -27.85 -28.75 29.79
CA LYS A 4 -28.42 -28.15 28.58
C LYS A 4 -28.08 -26.65 28.43
N LEU A 5 -27.99 -25.94 29.55
CA LEU A 5 -27.64 -24.51 29.53
C LEU A 5 -26.17 -24.30 29.15
N ILE A 6 -25.27 -25.16 29.61
CA ILE A 6 -23.82 -25.11 29.26
C ILE A 6 -23.61 -25.47 27.79
N THR A 7 -24.31 -26.49 27.27
CA THR A 7 -24.22 -26.87 25.85
C THR A 7 -24.75 -25.77 24.93
N THR A 8 -25.86 -25.10 25.32
CA THR A 8 -26.40 -23.98 24.55
C THR A 8 -25.47 -22.75 24.61
N LEU A 9 -24.84 -22.48 25.75
CA LEU A 9 -23.86 -21.40 25.89
C LEU A 9 -22.56 -21.68 25.09
N LEU A 10 -22.08 -22.94 25.09
CA LEU A 10 -20.95 -23.36 24.27
C LEU A 10 -21.28 -23.30 22.77
N LEU A 11 -22.49 -23.73 22.36
CA LEU A 11 -22.93 -23.62 20.95
C LEU A 11 -23.06 -22.15 20.50
N CYS A 12 -23.59 -21.29 21.37
CA CYS A 12 -23.63 -19.85 21.07
C CYS A 12 -22.26 -19.21 21.01
N ALA A 13 -21.31 -19.64 21.86
CA ALA A 13 -19.93 -19.15 21.83
C ALA A 13 -19.18 -19.64 20.58
N THR A 14 -19.38 -20.87 20.15
CA THR A 14 -18.78 -21.43 18.93
C THR A 14 -19.37 -20.79 17.67
N LEU A 15 -20.67 -20.49 17.64
CA LEU A 15 -21.31 -19.76 16.55
C LEU A 15 -20.81 -18.30 16.48
N GLN A 16 -20.58 -17.65 17.60
CA GLN A 16 -20.00 -16.29 17.62
C GLN A 16 -18.54 -16.28 17.14
N VAL A 17 -17.77 -17.32 17.43
CA VAL A 17 -16.39 -17.45 16.96
C VAL A 17 -16.34 -17.72 15.45
N GLN A 18 -17.29 -18.48 14.89
CA GLN A 18 -17.38 -18.70 13.44
C GLN A 18 -17.85 -17.46 12.67
N ALA A 19 -18.82 -16.70 13.21
CA ALA A 19 -19.25 -15.43 12.63
C ALA A 19 -18.12 -14.40 12.60
N GLN A 20 -17.24 -14.47 13.59
CA GLN A 20 -16.04 -13.62 13.64
C GLN A 20 -15.00 -13.97 12.57
N LYS A 21 -15.00 -15.17 11.97
CA LYS A 21 -14.03 -15.56 10.94
C LYS A 21 -14.29 -14.92 9.57
N ALA A 22 -15.53 -14.79 9.17
CA ALA A 22 -15.86 -14.21 7.86
C ALA A 22 -15.81 -12.67 7.83
N LEU A 23 -16.07 -12.02 8.97
CA LEU A 23 -15.95 -10.56 9.09
C LEU A 23 -14.48 -10.15 9.27
N ASP A 24 -14.00 -9.21 8.46
CA ASP A 24 -12.73 -8.59 8.71
C ASP A 24 -12.73 -7.76 10.02
N LEU A 25 -11.52 -7.39 10.47
CA LEU A 25 -11.34 -6.74 11.76
C LEU A 25 -12.07 -5.39 11.85
N MET A 26 -12.07 -4.63 10.75
CA MET A 26 -12.73 -3.33 10.64
C MET A 26 -14.25 -3.46 10.74
N SER A 27 -14.80 -4.40 10.00
CA SER A 27 -16.24 -4.70 10.03
C SER A 27 -16.72 -5.18 11.40
N ARG A 28 -15.85 -5.90 12.13
CA ARG A 28 -16.15 -6.31 13.53
C ARG A 28 -16.21 -5.12 14.48
N ALA A 29 -15.24 -4.21 14.35
CA ALA A 29 -15.21 -2.99 15.16
C ALA A 29 -16.43 -2.11 14.86
N LYS A 30 -16.75 -1.90 13.58
CA LYS A 30 -17.92 -1.16 13.13
C LYS A 30 -19.24 -1.79 13.61
N LEU A 31 -19.37 -3.11 13.53
CA LEU A 31 -20.54 -3.83 14.00
C LEU A 31 -20.79 -3.64 15.51
N ARG A 32 -19.73 -3.70 16.31
CA ARG A 32 -19.81 -3.44 17.76
C ARG A 32 -20.29 -2.02 18.04
N GLU A 33 -19.74 -1.06 17.33
CA GLU A 33 -20.12 0.35 17.47
C GLU A 33 -21.60 0.56 17.11
N LEU A 34 -22.03 0.11 15.93
CA LEU A 34 -23.40 0.26 15.47
C LEU A 34 -24.42 -0.40 16.43
N ARG A 35 -24.09 -1.55 17.02
CA ARG A 35 -24.93 -2.22 18.01
C ARG A 35 -25.02 -1.47 19.34
N LEU A 36 -23.92 -0.86 19.77
CA LEU A 36 -23.93 -0.01 20.96
C LEU A 36 -24.81 1.21 20.74
N LEU A 37 -24.77 1.81 19.56
CA LEU A 37 -25.63 2.92 19.15
C LEU A 37 -27.11 2.50 19.13
N GLN A 38 -27.43 1.32 18.60
CA GLN A 38 -28.81 0.80 18.64
C GLN A 38 -29.34 0.54 20.07
N LYS A 39 -28.53 -0.03 20.95
CA LYS A 39 -28.89 -0.32 22.33
C LYS A 39 -29.15 0.95 23.14
N ASN A 40 -28.49 2.04 22.82
CA ASN A 40 -28.54 3.30 23.53
C ASN A 40 -29.47 4.34 22.89
N LYS A 41 -30.40 3.90 22.05
CA LYS A 41 -31.38 4.76 21.36
C LYS A 41 -32.10 5.78 22.26
N ASN A 42 -32.30 5.47 23.52
CA ASN A 42 -33.00 6.32 24.49
C ASN A 42 -32.07 7.26 25.28
N ASN A 43 -30.76 7.20 25.09
CA ASN A 43 -29.80 8.05 25.77
C ASN A 43 -29.21 9.09 24.81
N ASN A 44 -30.00 10.13 24.55
CA ASN A 44 -29.62 11.22 23.63
C ASN A 44 -28.29 11.92 24.01
N GLU A 45 -27.93 11.93 25.28
CA GLU A 45 -26.66 12.56 25.72
C GLU A 45 -25.44 11.70 25.40
N PHE A 46 -25.56 10.38 25.53
CA PHE A 46 -24.51 9.44 25.16
C PHE A 46 -24.29 9.43 23.63
N LEU A 47 -25.38 9.40 22.86
CA LEU A 47 -25.33 9.46 21.39
C LEU A 47 -24.72 10.78 20.90
N LYS A 48 -25.10 11.90 21.51
CA LYS A 48 -24.52 13.22 21.19
C LYS A 48 -23.02 13.31 21.52
N LYS A 49 -22.60 12.87 22.71
CA LYS A 49 -21.18 12.85 23.07
C LYS A 49 -20.36 11.97 22.15
N ARG A 50 -20.87 10.85 21.71
CA ARG A 50 -20.16 9.91 20.86
C ARG A 50 -20.15 10.32 19.39
N SER A 51 -21.23 10.91 18.88
CA SER A 51 -21.25 11.50 17.54
C SER A 51 -20.27 12.66 17.41
N VAL A 52 -20.13 13.46 18.45
CA VAL A 52 -19.13 14.56 18.53
C VAL A 52 -17.69 14.01 18.56
N LEU A 53 -17.45 12.92 19.31
CA LEU A 53 -16.10 12.37 19.51
C LEU A 53 -15.63 11.49 18.34
N LYS A 54 -16.54 10.88 17.58
CA LYS A 54 -16.19 9.92 16.53
C LYS A 54 -16.70 10.29 15.13
N GLY A 55 -17.33 11.46 14.95
CA GLY A 55 -17.86 11.88 13.65
C GLY A 55 -18.90 10.95 13.04
N VAL A 56 -19.62 10.17 13.84
CA VAL A 56 -20.61 9.20 13.37
C VAL A 56 -21.99 9.85 13.34
N SER A 57 -22.80 9.58 12.30
CA SER A 57 -24.18 10.05 12.21
C SER A 57 -24.97 9.70 13.47
N ALA A 58 -25.71 10.66 14.02
CA ALA A 58 -26.62 10.46 15.14
C ALA A 58 -27.87 9.63 14.75
N THR A 59 -28.10 9.42 13.46
CA THR A 59 -29.20 8.60 12.94
C THR A 59 -28.85 7.12 13.08
N PRO A 60 -29.69 6.30 13.73
CA PRO A 60 -29.40 4.87 13.87
C PRO A 60 -29.34 4.20 12.50
N THR A 61 -28.19 3.69 12.13
CA THR A 61 -27.99 2.88 10.92
C THR A 61 -28.78 1.57 11.06
N THR A 62 -29.63 1.27 10.10
CA THR A 62 -30.44 0.05 10.07
C THR A 62 -29.90 -1.02 9.14
N ASN A 63 -29.06 -0.64 8.18
CA ASN A 63 -28.42 -1.51 7.22
C ASN A 63 -26.93 -1.20 7.13
N VAL A 64 -26.15 -2.17 6.68
CA VAL A 64 -24.77 -2.00 6.27
C VAL A 64 -24.64 -2.45 4.82
N PHE A 65 -24.01 -1.64 3.99
CA PHE A 65 -23.64 -2.02 2.64
C PHE A 65 -22.31 -2.79 2.72
N SER A 66 -22.29 -4.00 2.18
CA SER A 66 -21.19 -4.94 2.38
C SER A 66 -20.67 -5.47 1.07
N MET A 67 -19.35 -5.60 0.99
CA MET A 67 -18.65 -6.41 0.01
C MET A 67 -18.49 -7.82 0.58
N ILE A 68 -18.97 -8.82 -0.13
CA ILE A 68 -18.99 -10.22 0.27
C ILE A 68 -18.15 -11.02 -0.73
N LYS A 69 -17.16 -11.75 -0.25
CA LYS A 69 -16.49 -12.77 -1.03
C LYS A 69 -17.23 -14.08 -0.86
N LEU A 70 -17.67 -14.64 -1.97
CA LEU A 70 -18.37 -15.92 -2.00
C LEU A 70 -17.39 -17.08 -1.74
N SER A 71 -17.90 -18.15 -1.15
CA SER A 71 -17.16 -19.41 -1.02
C SER A 71 -17.05 -20.09 -2.38
N GLU A 72 -16.12 -21.01 -2.52
CA GLU A 72 -15.91 -21.77 -3.74
C GLU A 72 -17.20 -22.46 -4.21
N GLY A 73 -17.51 -22.29 -5.49
CA GLY A 73 -18.72 -22.84 -6.11
C GLY A 73 -20.03 -22.11 -5.74
N ALA A 74 -20.00 -21.14 -4.83
CA ALA A 74 -21.16 -20.35 -4.48
C ALA A 74 -21.40 -19.20 -5.46
N THR A 75 -22.65 -18.82 -5.62
CA THR A 75 -23.11 -17.76 -6.51
C THR A 75 -23.89 -16.69 -5.75
N ALA A 76 -24.09 -15.53 -6.36
CA ALA A 76 -24.96 -14.48 -5.78
C ALA A 76 -26.40 -14.97 -5.56
N GLN A 77 -26.87 -15.92 -6.37
CA GLN A 77 -28.19 -16.50 -6.21
C GLN A 77 -28.32 -17.28 -4.90
N ASP A 78 -27.24 -17.86 -4.39
CA ASP A 78 -27.27 -18.56 -3.10
C ASP A 78 -27.45 -17.59 -1.94
N LEU A 79 -26.89 -16.38 -2.04
CA LEU A 79 -27.15 -15.29 -1.09
C LEU A 79 -28.61 -14.80 -1.18
N GLN A 80 -29.14 -14.64 -2.40
CA GLN A 80 -30.52 -14.20 -2.64
C GLN A 80 -31.54 -15.21 -2.10
N LYS A 81 -31.28 -16.52 -2.23
CA LYS A 81 -32.10 -17.58 -1.62
C LYS A 81 -32.15 -17.48 -0.09
N GLU A 82 -31.08 -16.99 0.52
CA GLU A 82 -30.99 -16.74 1.97
C GLU A 82 -31.57 -15.38 2.37
N GLY A 83 -32.22 -14.66 1.46
CA GLY A 83 -32.90 -13.39 1.71
C GLY A 83 -31.95 -12.18 1.77
N VAL A 84 -30.73 -12.29 1.24
CA VAL A 84 -29.79 -11.17 1.18
C VAL A 84 -30.11 -10.29 -0.02
N ASP A 85 -30.23 -9.00 0.19
CA ASP A 85 -30.47 -7.99 -0.86
C ASP A 85 -29.16 -7.72 -1.63
N VAL A 86 -28.91 -8.54 -2.65
CA VAL A 86 -27.71 -8.45 -3.51
C VAL A 86 -27.98 -7.47 -4.64
N LEU A 87 -27.26 -6.36 -4.64
CA LEU A 87 -27.35 -5.32 -5.68
C LEU A 87 -26.57 -5.68 -6.94
N ARG A 88 -25.41 -6.29 -6.75
CA ARG A 88 -24.50 -6.70 -7.86
C ARG A 88 -23.62 -7.86 -7.42
N SER A 89 -23.20 -8.66 -8.40
CA SER A 89 -22.14 -9.64 -8.19
C SER A 89 -21.21 -9.69 -9.40
N ARG A 90 -19.93 -9.91 -9.12
CA ARG A 90 -18.91 -10.03 -10.16
C ARG A 90 -17.74 -10.84 -9.60
N HIS A 91 -17.25 -11.80 -10.36
CA HIS A 91 -15.99 -12.50 -10.05
C HIS A 91 -15.93 -13.10 -8.64
N GLY A 92 -17.00 -13.77 -8.19
CA GLY A 92 -17.03 -14.37 -6.85
C GLY A 92 -17.22 -13.36 -5.71
N PHE A 93 -17.41 -12.07 -6.01
CA PHE A 93 -17.84 -11.07 -5.06
C PHE A 93 -19.31 -10.70 -5.25
N ALA A 94 -19.98 -10.38 -4.16
CA ALA A 94 -21.32 -9.82 -4.15
C ALA A 94 -21.33 -8.53 -3.32
N PHE A 95 -22.13 -7.57 -3.78
CA PHE A 95 -22.37 -6.31 -3.08
C PHE A 95 -23.81 -6.29 -2.62
N ALA A 96 -24.02 -6.16 -1.32
CA ALA A 96 -25.33 -6.39 -0.72
C ALA A 96 -25.64 -5.40 0.41
N ASN A 97 -26.92 -5.02 0.53
CA ASN A 97 -27.42 -4.36 1.71
C ASN A 97 -27.83 -5.42 2.75
N ILE A 98 -27.33 -5.32 3.95
CA ILE A 98 -27.58 -6.27 5.02
C ILE A 98 -28.17 -5.53 6.22
N PRO A 99 -29.36 -5.92 6.72
CA PRO A 99 -29.88 -5.37 7.95
C PRO A 99 -28.90 -5.58 9.10
N LEU A 100 -28.66 -4.55 9.90
CA LEU A 100 -27.65 -4.58 10.97
C LEU A 100 -27.83 -5.76 11.94
N ASN A 101 -29.07 -6.13 12.21
CA ASN A 101 -29.39 -7.26 13.08
C ASN A 101 -29.13 -8.62 12.42
N ASP A 102 -28.95 -8.65 11.11
CA ASP A 102 -28.78 -9.87 10.31
C ASP A 102 -27.34 -10.14 9.90
N VAL A 103 -26.44 -9.19 10.16
CA VAL A 103 -25.03 -9.23 9.74
C VAL A 103 -24.34 -10.53 10.17
N GLU A 104 -24.54 -10.98 11.42
CA GLU A 104 -23.91 -12.22 11.90
C GLU A 104 -24.50 -13.48 11.27
N ARG A 105 -25.81 -13.51 11.04
CA ARG A 105 -26.44 -14.62 10.33
C ARG A 105 -25.87 -14.72 8.92
N VAL A 106 -25.83 -13.60 8.22
CA VAL A 106 -25.32 -13.55 6.84
C VAL A 106 -23.83 -13.92 6.81
N ALA A 107 -23.00 -13.38 7.69
CA ALA A 107 -21.57 -13.71 7.76
C ALA A 107 -21.30 -15.20 8.05
N ASN A 108 -22.27 -15.93 8.61
CA ASN A 108 -22.17 -17.37 8.88
C ASN A 108 -22.70 -18.26 7.76
N LEU A 109 -23.22 -17.70 6.67
CA LEU A 109 -23.68 -18.49 5.55
C LEU A 109 -22.52 -19.25 4.91
N LYS A 110 -22.74 -20.51 4.60
CA LYS A 110 -21.70 -21.36 3.97
C LYS A 110 -21.24 -20.86 2.61
N CYS A 111 -22.07 -20.06 1.94
CA CYS A 111 -21.73 -19.43 0.67
C CYS A 111 -20.84 -18.17 0.82
N ILE A 112 -20.43 -17.80 2.04
CA ILE A 112 -19.58 -16.63 2.32
C ILE A 112 -18.24 -17.07 2.88
N SER A 113 -17.16 -16.64 2.25
CA SER A 113 -15.78 -16.83 2.73
C SER A 113 -15.28 -15.60 3.50
N ARG A 114 -15.66 -14.38 3.07
CA ARG A 114 -15.29 -13.12 3.72
C ARG A 114 -16.38 -12.06 3.48
N MET A 115 -16.52 -11.17 4.44
CA MET A 115 -17.43 -10.03 4.36
C MET A 115 -16.77 -8.79 4.97
N SER A 116 -16.85 -7.68 4.26
CA SER A 116 -16.32 -6.38 4.66
C SER A 116 -17.35 -5.28 4.45
N PHE A 117 -17.43 -4.35 5.41
CA PHE A 117 -18.20 -3.11 5.31
C PHE A 117 -17.56 -2.03 6.19
N GLY A 118 -17.54 -0.79 5.73
CA GLY A 118 -17.13 0.34 6.54
C GLY A 118 -15.68 0.80 6.35
N GLN A 119 -15.05 0.48 5.24
CA GLN A 119 -13.83 1.15 4.82
C GLN A 119 -14.18 2.16 3.72
N GLU A 120 -13.98 3.44 4.01
CA GLU A 120 -14.24 4.54 3.09
C GLU A 120 -12.96 5.38 2.94
N TYR A 121 -12.70 5.91 1.73
CA TYR A 121 -11.50 6.65 1.37
C TYR A 121 -11.87 8.03 0.86
N TYR A 122 -11.49 9.11 1.56
CA TYR A 122 -11.74 10.49 1.13
C TYR A 122 -10.66 11.46 1.61
N PRO A 123 -10.47 12.59 0.93
CA PRO A 123 -9.32 13.46 1.07
C PRO A 123 -9.62 14.89 1.58
N MET A 124 -8.67 15.57 2.29
CA MET A 124 -8.78 16.98 2.71
C MET A 124 -7.43 17.74 2.67
N MET A 125 -7.32 18.77 1.81
CA MET A 125 -6.11 19.61 1.67
C MET A 125 -6.12 20.89 2.53
N ASN A 126 -7.27 21.46 2.85
CA ASN A 126 -7.38 22.73 3.54
C ASN A 126 -6.72 22.72 4.94
N LEU A 127 -6.85 21.65 5.69
CA LEU A 127 -6.22 21.50 7.01
C LEU A 127 -4.70 21.34 6.92
N ALA A 128 -4.21 20.70 5.87
CA ALA A 128 -2.79 20.46 5.64
C ALA A 128 -1.98 21.75 5.51
N ARG A 129 -2.46 22.74 4.73
CA ARG A 129 -1.78 24.04 4.57
C ARG A 129 -1.79 24.86 5.86
N ALA A 130 -2.89 24.85 6.60
CA ALA A 130 -3.01 25.52 7.88
C ALA A 130 -2.04 24.91 8.92
N ALA A 131 -2.01 23.58 9.03
CA ALA A 131 -1.16 22.84 9.94
C ALA A 131 0.34 23.05 9.69
N THR A 132 0.74 23.15 8.40
CA THR A 132 2.14 23.39 8.01
C THR A 132 2.53 24.87 7.96
N GLY A 133 1.59 25.77 8.19
CA GLY A 133 1.82 27.23 8.10
C GLY A 133 1.95 27.78 6.68
N VAL A 134 1.66 26.97 5.64
CA VAL A 134 1.72 27.36 4.22
C VAL A 134 0.80 28.55 3.92
N ASP A 135 -0.37 28.62 4.54
CA ASP A 135 -1.28 29.77 4.37
C ASP A 135 -0.66 31.10 4.84
N LYS A 136 0.21 31.08 5.87
CA LYS A 136 0.98 32.26 6.30
C LYS A 136 2.03 32.65 5.27
N ILE A 137 2.66 31.68 4.63
CA ILE A 137 3.63 31.91 3.54
C ILE A 137 2.94 32.53 2.32
N HIS A 138 1.76 32.03 1.96
CA HIS A 138 0.93 32.57 0.88
C HIS A 138 0.48 34.03 1.15
N GLN A 139 0.33 34.40 2.40
CA GLN A 139 -0.04 35.77 2.83
C GLN A 139 1.17 36.68 3.08
N GLY A 140 2.39 36.14 3.05
CA GLY A 140 3.61 36.88 3.37
C GLY A 140 3.76 37.24 4.83
N ILE A 141 3.06 36.55 5.76
CA ILE A 141 3.09 36.87 7.19
C ILE A 141 4.47 36.53 7.76
N GLY A 142 5.17 37.56 8.25
CA GLY A 142 6.53 37.42 8.76
C GLY A 142 7.61 37.24 7.69
N LEU A 143 7.28 37.45 6.41
CA LEU A 143 8.18 37.33 5.28
C LEU A 143 8.30 38.65 4.51
N SER A 144 9.31 38.79 3.64
CA SER A 144 9.52 39.96 2.80
C SER A 144 8.42 40.15 1.73
N GLN A 145 7.77 39.07 1.33
CA GLN A 145 6.68 39.04 0.37
C GLN A 145 5.88 37.73 0.48
N ALA A 146 4.76 37.64 -0.20
CA ALA A 146 4.01 36.41 -0.38
C ALA A 146 4.73 35.46 -1.36
N TYR A 147 4.80 34.19 -1.03
CA TYR A 147 5.41 33.15 -1.88
C TYR A 147 4.36 32.12 -2.29
N THR A 148 4.24 31.89 -3.59
CA THR A 148 3.23 31.01 -4.18
C THR A 148 3.82 29.92 -5.09
N GLY A 149 5.14 29.81 -5.13
CA GLY A 149 5.89 28.96 -6.05
C GLY A 149 6.17 29.61 -7.42
N LYS A 150 5.80 30.89 -7.62
CA LYS A 150 6.10 31.60 -8.89
C LYS A 150 7.59 31.65 -9.16
N GLY A 151 8.00 31.26 -10.38
CA GLY A 151 9.41 31.17 -10.78
C GLY A 151 10.11 29.88 -10.34
N ILE A 152 9.35 28.90 -9.84
CA ILE A 152 9.82 27.56 -9.49
C ILE A 152 9.16 26.56 -10.43
N VAL A 153 9.90 25.54 -10.84
CA VAL A 153 9.37 24.34 -11.50
C VAL A 153 9.03 23.30 -10.44
N CYS A 154 7.77 22.90 -10.37
CA CYS A 154 7.31 21.73 -9.63
C CYS A 154 7.40 20.51 -10.55
N GLY A 155 8.34 19.63 -10.28
CA GLY A 155 8.51 18.34 -10.96
C GLY A 155 7.72 17.24 -10.27
N ILE A 156 7.12 16.34 -11.04
CA ILE A 156 6.47 15.15 -10.51
C ILE A 156 6.69 13.96 -11.44
N MET A 157 7.14 12.84 -10.89
CA MET A 157 7.16 11.55 -11.57
C MET A 157 6.25 10.59 -10.83
N ASP A 158 5.20 10.11 -11.51
CA ASP A 158 4.12 9.34 -10.90
C ASP A 158 3.34 8.53 -11.97
N THR A 159 2.14 8.05 -11.63
CA THR A 159 1.22 7.36 -12.55
C THR A 159 -0.21 7.89 -12.42
N GLY A 160 -0.96 7.91 -13.52
CA GLY A 160 -2.34 8.39 -13.55
C GLY A 160 -2.43 9.92 -13.50
N ILE A 161 -1.59 10.61 -14.26
CA ILE A 161 -1.56 12.07 -14.37
C ILE A 161 -2.51 12.53 -15.47
N ASP A 162 -3.44 13.44 -15.14
CA ASP A 162 -4.24 14.23 -16.08
C ASP A 162 -3.63 15.64 -16.19
N PRO A 163 -2.76 15.91 -17.17
CA PRO A 163 -2.04 17.17 -17.25
C PRO A 163 -2.93 18.35 -17.58
N ASN A 164 -4.14 18.11 -18.08
CA ASN A 164 -5.13 19.12 -18.47
C ASN A 164 -6.26 19.32 -17.46
N HIS A 165 -6.13 18.75 -16.26
CA HIS A 165 -7.10 18.96 -15.18
C HIS A 165 -7.22 20.46 -14.85
N ILE A 166 -8.44 20.92 -14.54
CA ILE A 166 -8.73 22.34 -14.26
C ILE A 166 -7.82 22.93 -13.17
N ASN A 167 -7.41 22.12 -12.20
CA ASN A 167 -6.53 22.53 -11.08
C ASN A 167 -5.10 22.89 -11.53
N PHE A 168 -4.71 22.53 -12.76
CA PHE A 168 -3.38 22.82 -13.33
C PHE A 168 -3.39 23.94 -14.35
N LYS A 169 -4.40 24.80 -14.28
CA LYS A 169 -4.51 26.03 -15.07
C LYS A 169 -4.27 27.24 -14.17
N ASP A 170 -3.83 28.34 -14.79
CA ASP A 170 -3.75 29.62 -14.12
C ASP A 170 -5.14 30.29 -14.02
N GLU A 171 -5.20 31.47 -13.43
CA GLU A 171 -6.43 32.26 -13.27
C GLU A 171 -7.08 32.67 -14.59
N ASN A 172 -6.31 32.70 -15.68
CA ASN A 172 -6.77 33.01 -17.03
C ASN A 172 -7.15 31.75 -17.83
N GLY A 173 -7.04 30.57 -17.23
CA GLY A 173 -7.31 29.29 -17.87
C GLY A 173 -6.16 28.74 -18.71
N ASN A 174 -4.96 29.35 -18.67
CA ASN A 174 -3.80 28.85 -19.39
C ASN A 174 -3.18 27.64 -18.66
N PRO A 175 -2.65 26.64 -19.38
CA PRO A 175 -2.02 25.48 -18.78
C PRO A 175 -0.72 25.86 -18.05
N ARG A 176 -0.55 25.37 -16.82
CA ARG A 176 0.69 25.48 -16.04
C ARG A 176 1.58 24.25 -16.18
N VAL A 177 1.04 23.13 -16.69
CA VAL A 177 1.85 21.99 -17.11
C VAL A 177 2.52 22.37 -18.43
N LYS A 178 3.81 22.64 -18.37
CA LYS A 178 4.61 23.12 -19.50
C LYS A 178 5.33 22.00 -20.23
N GLN A 179 5.50 20.89 -19.56
CA GLN A 179 6.04 19.65 -20.12
C GLN A 179 5.31 18.46 -19.50
N PHE A 180 5.05 17.47 -20.33
CA PHE A 180 4.56 16.17 -19.93
C PHE A 180 5.28 15.06 -20.67
N SER A 181 6.03 14.22 -19.94
CA SER A 181 6.67 13.03 -20.47
C SER A 181 5.77 11.82 -20.26
N ASN A 182 5.40 11.17 -21.35
CA ASN A 182 4.58 9.97 -21.35
C ASN A 182 5.44 8.74 -21.62
N LEU A 183 5.64 7.92 -20.58
CA LEU A 183 6.49 6.74 -20.61
C LEU A 183 5.61 5.49 -20.59
N GLN A 184 5.42 4.87 -21.76
CA GLN A 184 4.55 3.72 -21.92
C GLN A 184 5.35 2.46 -22.26
N MET A 185 5.37 1.51 -21.34
CA MET A 185 5.91 0.18 -21.60
C MET A 185 4.87 -0.64 -22.36
N ASP A 186 5.24 -1.19 -23.51
CA ASP A 186 4.36 -2.09 -24.24
C ASP A 186 4.41 -3.53 -23.67
N ASN A 187 3.54 -4.40 -24.19
CA ASN A 187 3.45 -5.80 -23.74
C ASN A 187 4.71 -6.65 -24.06
N TYR A 188 5.64 -6.10 -24.83
CA TYR A 188 6.92 -6.73 -25.16
C TYR A 188 8.10 -6.17 -24.36
N GLY A 189 7.81 -5.27 -23.39
CA GLY A 189 8.84 -4.64 -22.56
C GLY A 189 9.61 -3.51 -23.25
N LYS A 190 9.14 -3.02 -24.40
CA LYS A 190 9.72 -1.86 -25.07
C LYS A 190 9.07 -0.58 -24.55
N LEU A 191 9.93 0.37 -24.16
CA LEU A 191 9.48 1.70 -23.76
C LEU A 191 9.15 2.55 -25.01
N ASN A 192 7.94 3.10 -25.04
CA ASN A 192 7.58 4.21 -25.90
C ASN A 192 7.61 5.49 -25.06
N HIS A 193 8.51 6.40 -25.41
CA HIS A 193 8.78 7.64 -24.69
C HIS A 193 8.46 8.84 -25.57
N VAL A 194 7.54 9.68 -25.13
CA VAL A 194 7.14 10.90 -25.85
C VAL A 194 7.09 12.08 -24.88
N VAL A 195 7.81 13.13 -25.20
CA VAL A 195 7.81 14.38 -24.43
C VAL A 195 6.95 15.42 -25.15
N TYR A 196 5.90 15.87 -24.49
CA TYR A 196 5.01 16.94 -24.94
C TYR A 196 5.41 18.23 -24.25
N THR A 197 5.49 19.33 -25.01
CA THR A 197 5.84 20.64 -24.47
C THR A 197 4.81 21.69 -24.89
N GLU A 198 4.66 22.73 -24.09
CA GLU A 198 3.80 23.90 -24.35
C GLU A 198 2.36 23.50 -24.76
N ASN A 199 1.94 23.85 -25.97
CA ASN A 199 0.59 23.59 -26.46
C ASN A 199 0.32 22.11 -26.77
N ASP A 200 1.36 21.31 -27.01
CA ASP A 200 1.18 19.89 -27.32
C ASP A 200 0.69 19.10 -26.09
N VAL A 201 0.97 19.59 -24.88
CA VAL A 201 0.44 19.02 -23.63
C VAL A 201 -1.10 19.00 -23.64
N LEU A 202 -1.75 19.97 -24.31
CA LEU A 202 -3.20 20.02 -24.41
C LEU A 202 -3.83 18.83 -25.13
N ASN A 203 -3.04 18.13 -25.94
CA ASN A 203 -3.49 16.94 -26.69
C ASN A 203 -3.38 15.65 -25.87
N VAL A 204 -2.79 15.70 -24.67
CA VAL A 204 -2.61 14.53 -23.81
C VAL A 204 -3.81 14.38 -22.88
N THR A 205 -4.33 13.18 -22.75
CA THR A 205 -5.41 12.87 -21.79
C THR A 205 -4.84 12.45 -20.44
N THR A 206 -4.12 11.32 -20.39
CA THR A 206 -3.45 10.76 -19.20
C THR A 206 -2.45 9.71 -19.65
N ASP A 207 -1.47 9.39 -18.81
CA ASP A 207 -0.57 8.24 -18.99
C ASP A 207 -1.23 6.92 -18.59
N ASN A 208 -2.19 6.94 -17.66
CA ASN A 208 -2.79 5.72 -17.13
C ASN A 208 -4.25 5.95 -16.70
N THR A 209 -5.17 5.20 -17.31
CA THR A 209 -6.61 5.25 -16.98
C THR A 209 -7.00 4.34 -15.82
N GLU A 210 -6.10 3.51 -15.34
CA GLU A 210 -6.33 2.60 -14.21
C GLU A 210 -5.80 3.17 -12.89
N ASN A 211 -5.29 4.41 -12.93
CA ASN A 211 -4.73 5.09 -11.76
C ASN A 211 -5.10 6.58 -11.75
N ASN A 212 -5.09 7.18 -10.56
CA ASN A 212 -5.35 8.61 -10.34
C ASN A 212 -4.31 9.26 -9.41
N HIS A 213 -3.35 8.47 -8.92
CA HIS A 213 -2.41 8.86 -7.87
C HIS A 213 -1.60 10.10 -8.26
N GLY A 214 -1.01 10.14 -9.45
CA GLY A 214 -0.20 11.27 -9.90
C GLY A 214 -0.99 12.57 -10.06
N THR A 215 -2.26 12.52 -10.49
CA THR A 215 -3.12 13.71 -10.50
C THR A 215 -3.39 14.21 -9.09
N HIS A 216 -3.58 13.31 -8.14
CA HIS A 216 -3.82 13.65 -6.74
C HIS A 216 -2.60 14.31 -6.09
N THR A 217 -1.43 13.71 -6.21
CA THR A 217 -0.16 14.23 -5.66
C THR A 217 0.25 15.56 -6.31
N MET A 218 0.07 15.69 -7.63
CA MET A 218 0.30 16.95 -8.35
C MET A 218 -0.64 18.06 -7.89
N GLY A 219 -1.90 17.72 -7.56
CA GLY A 219 -2.86 18.66 -6.98
C GLY A 219 -2.44 19.17 -5.62
N ILE A 220 -1.89 18.30 -4.75
CA ILE A 220 -1.33 18.67 -3.44
C ILE A 220 -0.16 19.63 -3.62
N MET A 221 0.77 19.29 -4.49
CA MET A 221 1.99 20.06 -4.72
C MET A 221 1.69 21.41 -5.37
N ALA A 222 0.95 21.42 -6.48
CA ALA A 222 0.88 22.55 -7.38
C ALA A 222 -0.53 22.93 -7.87
N GLY A 223 -1.61 22.39 -7.30
CA GLY A 223 -2.98 22.75 -7.67
C GLY A 223 -3.24 24.24 -7.54
N GLY A 224 -3.87 24.88 -8.54
CA GLY A 224 -4.01 26.34 -8.59
C GLY A 224 -5.43 26.86 -8.78
N TYR A 225 -6.41 25.98 -8.97
CA TYR A 225 -7.80 26.40 -9.15
C TYR A 225 -8.37 26.97 -7.85
N LYS A 226 -8.84 28.23 -7.91
CA LYS A 226 -9.43 28.96 -6.78
C LYS A 226 -10.89 29.35 -7.01
N GLY A 227 -11.51 28.88 -8.10
CA GLY A 227 -12.93 29.04 -8.36
C GLY A 227 -13.80 28.29 -7.35
N ASN A 228 -15.12 28.44 -7.46
CA ASN A 228 -16.05 27.79 -6.55
C ASN A 228 -16.13 26.29 -6.80
N LEU A 229 -16.26 25.54 -5.71
CA LEU A 229 -16.56 24.11 -5.68
C LEU A 229 -17.66 23.85 -4.67
N THR A 230 -18.38 22.74 -4.85
CA THR A 230 -19.22 22.17 -3.80
C THR A 230 -18.32 21.55 -2.75
N VAL A 231 -18.33 22.09 -1.55
CA VAL A 231 -17.46 21.67 -0.43
C VAL A 231 -18.32 21.19 0.73
N ALA A 232 -17.97 20.04 1.26
CA ALA A 232 -18.57 19.47 2.46
C ALA A 232 -17.66 19.73 3.68
N THR A 233 -18.09 20.61 4.56
CA THR A 233 -17.34 20.96 5.77
C THR A 233 -17.88 20.17 6.95
N PRO A 234 -17.07 19.29 7.60
CA PRO A 234 -17.52 18.50 8.74
C PRO A 234 -17.78 19.37 9.96
N ASN A 235 -18.85 19.07 10.67
CA ASN A 235 -19.15 19.64 11.97
C ASN A 235 -19.24 18.52 13.03
N LYS A 236 -18.15 18.34 13.77
CA LYS A 236 -18.04 17.31 14.82
C LYS A 236 -19.11 17.44 15.90
N THR A 237 -19.63 18.66 16.12
CA THR A 237 -20.65 18.90 17.17
C THR A 237 -22.03 18.40 16.75
N THR A 238 -22.40 18.58 15.50
CA THR A 238 -23.71 18.15 14.97
C THR A 238 -23.68 16.73 14.40
N GLY A 239 -22.51 16.19 14.11
CA GLY A 239 -22.36 14.90 13.43
C GLY A 239 -22.79 14.94 11.95
N THR A 240 -22.78 16.11 11.32
CA THR A 240 -23.20 16.32 9.93
C THR A 240 -22.20 17.20 9.19
N ALA A 241 -22.18 17.13 7.87
CA ALA A 241 -21.42 18.04 7.05
C ALA A 241 -22.32 19.17 6.49
N THR A 242 -21.81 20.39 6.50
CA THR A 242 -22.42 21.50 5.76
C THR A 242 -21.90 21.47 4.33
N VAL A 243 -22.80 21.27 3.38
CA VAL A 243 -22.49 21.24 1.94
C VAL A 243 -22.88 22.57 1.32
N ALA A 244 -21.91 23.28 0.74
CA ALA A 244 -22.13 24.58 0.13
C ALA A 244 -21.14 24.84 -1.02
N GLU A 245 -21.55 25.65 -1.99
CA GLU A 245 -20.63 26.23 -2.96
C GLU A 245 -19.79 27.32 -2.27
N GLN A 246 -18.46 27.19 -2.36
CA GLN A 246 -17.51 28.15 -1.83
C GLN A 246 -16.20 28.12 -2.62
N PRO A 247 -15.33 29.16 -2.50
CA PRO A 247 -14.02 29.13 -3.11
C PRO A 247 -13.25 27.88 -2.72
N ASN A 248 -12.60 27.25 -3.71
CA ASN A 248 -11.86 26.01 -3.52
C ASN A 248 -10.85 26.10 -2.36
N PRO A 249 -11.05 25.40 -1.24
CA PRO A 249 -10.11 25.37 -0.14
C PRO A 249 -8.98 24.36 -0.37
N TYR A 250 -9.05 23.54 -1.44
CA TYR A 250 -8.18 22.39 -1.71
C TYR A 250 -7.07 22.67 -2.73
N TYR A 251 -6.75 23.96 -2.99
CA TYR A 251 -5.61 24.30 -3.84
C TYR A 251 -4.28 23.90 -3.17
N GLY A 252 -3.24 23.69 -4.00
CA GLY A 252 -1.95 23.15 -3.57
C GLY A 252 -1.02 24.18 -2.90
N VAL A 253 0.16 23.68 -2.53
CA VAL A 253 1.20 24.45 -1.84
C VAL A 253 1.84 25.49 -2.77
N ALA A 254 2.25 25.09 -3.99
CA ALA A 254 2.93 25.94 -4.96
C ALA A 254 2.01 26.30 -6.12
N TYR A 255 0.85 26.88 -5.83
CA TYR A 255 -0.20 27.15 -6.81
C TYR A 255 0.18 28.13 -7.93
N GLY A 256 1.27 28.85 -7.81
CA GLY A 256 1.80 29.78 -8.82
C GLY A 256 3.00 29.24 -9.61
N SER A 257 3.41 27.99 -9.38
CA SER A 257 4.56 27.37 -10.05
C SER A 257 4.26 26.99 -11.51
N GLU A 258 5.30 26.82 -12.32
CA GLU A 258 5.25 25.98 -13.51
C GLU A 258 5.28 24.51 -13.10
N ILE A 259 4.77 23.61 -13.94
CA ILE A 259 4.73 22.18 -13.69
C ILE A 259 5.41 21.46 -14.85
N ALA A 260 6.36 20.58 -14.52
CA ALA A 260 6.91 19.58 -15.42
C ALA A 260 6.58 18.19 -14.85
N ALA A 261 5.88 17.38 -15.63
CA ALA A 261 5.39 16.10 -15.14
C ALA A 261 5.85 14.94 -16.04
N ALA A 262 6.10 13.80 -15.44
CA ALA A 262 6.37 12.55 -16.13
C ALA A 262 5.41 11.47 -15.59
N GLY A 263 4.66 10.84 -16.48
CA GLY A 263 3.72 9.77 -16.18
C GLY A 263 4.13 8.45 -16.80
N SER A 264 3.99 7.36 -16.06
CA SER A 264 4.33 6.02 -16.56
C SER A 264 3.30 4.97 -16.15
N ASN A 265 3.03 4.04 -17.05
CA ASN A 265 2.22 2.86 -16.74
C ASN A 265 2.99 1.80 -15.92
N ILE A 266 4.33 1.92 -15.83
CA ILE A 266 5.19 1.07 -15.01
C ILE A 266 6.23 1.93 -14.29
N LEU A 267 6.18 1.93 -12.96
CA LEU A 267 7.17 2.62 -12.11
C LEU A 267 8.32 1.67 -11.78
N ALA A 268 9.36 1.72 -12.59
CA ALA A 268 10.61 0.97 -12.41
C ALA A 268 11.80 1.93 -12.38
N ASP A 269 12.95 1.50 -11.87
CA ASP A 269 14.14 2.37 -11.72
C ASP A 269 14.45 3.17 -12.99
N ALA A 270 14.47 2.51 -14.15
CA ALA A 270 14.78 3.16 -15.42
C ALA A 270 13.73 4.18 -15.87
N THR A 271 12.43 3.89 -15.69
CA THR A 271 11.36 4.82 -16.05
C THR A 271 11.30 6.00 -15.09
N ILE A 272 11.56 5.77 -13.80
CA ILE A 272 11.64 6.82 -12.78
C ILE A 272 12.83 7.74 -13.08
N ALA A 273 14.01 7.18 -13.31
CA ALA A 273 15.21 7.96 -13.64
C ALA A 273 15.01 8.79 -14.90
N LEU A 274 14.49 8.20 -15.99
CA LEU A 274 14.21 8.91 -17.24
C LEU A 274 13.16 10.01 -17.06
N GLY A 275 12.08 9.77 -16.32
CA GLY A 275 11.08 10.78 -16.02
C GLY A 275 11.63 11.96 -15.20
N VAL A 276 12.53 11.69 -14.25
CA VAL A 276 13.26 12.73 -13.51
C VAL A 276 14.19 13.51 -14.45
N ASP A 277 14.91 12.84 -15.34
CA ASP A 277 15.79 13.47 -16.31
C ASP A 277 15.03 14.40 -17.27
N ASP A 278 13.88 13.99 -17.76
CA ASP A 278 13.01 14.85 -18.59
C ASP A 278 12.59 16.12 -17.84
N ILE A 279 12.22 15.99 -16.55
CA ILE A 279 11.86 17.14 -15.71
C ILE A 279 13.05 18.08 -15.56
N LEU A 280 14.25 17.55 -15.36
CA LEU A 280 15.47 18.33 -15.24
C LEU A 280 15.83 18.99 -16.57
N THR A 281 15.68 18.29 -17.69
CA THR A 281 15.87 18.84 -19.03
C THR A 281 14.96 20.04 -19.27
N TYR A 282 13.70 19.98 -18.82
CA TYR A 282 12.82 21.15 -18.89
C TYR A 282 13.32 22.32 -18.01
N ALA A 283 13.78 22.02 -16.80
CA ALA A 283 14.19 23.05 -15.85
C ALA A 283 15.53 23.70 -16.20
N TRP A 284 16.48 22.95 -16.76
CA TRP A 284 17.87 23.38 -16.97
C TRP A 284 18.37 23.28 -18.40
N GLY A 285 17.62 22.69 -19.32
CA GLY A 285 18.05 22.36 -20.66
C GLY A 285 18.83 21.06 -20.72
N GLU A 286 19.32 20.75 -21.92
CA GLU A 286 20.18 19.59 -22.16
C GLU A 286 21.53 19.71 -21.41
N GLU A 287 22.19 18.60 -21.19
CA GLU A 287 23.50 18.54 -20.58
C GLU A 287 24.48 19.55 -21.28
N ASN A 288 25.17 20.37 -20.50
CA ASN A 288 26.00 21.49 -20.95
C ASN A 288 25.25 22.75 -21.46
N ASN A 289 23.98 22.90 -21.15
CA ASN A 289 23.26 24.14 -21.42
C ASN A 289 23.87 25.32 -20.64
N THR A 290 23.98 26.49 -21.29
CA THR A 290 24.51 27.72 -20.68
C THR A 290 23.41 28.70 -20.26
N GLU A 291 22.14 28.41 -20.55
CA GLU A 291 21.03 29.25 -20.16
C GLU A 291 20.78 29.16 -18.63
N PRO A 292 20.26 30.23 -18.02
CA PRO A 292 19.96 30.21 -16.59
C PRO A 292 18.95 29.11 -16.23
N ALA A 293 19.36 28.20 -15.37
CA ALA A 293 18.52 27.12 -14.87
C ALA A 293 17.36 27.66 -14.03
N LYS A 294 16.18 27.10 -14.20
CA LYS A 294 15.04 27.33 -13.31
C LYS A 294 15.22 26.50 -12.04
N ARG A 295 14.89 27.05 -10.88
CA ARG A 295 14.87 26.27 -9.64
C ARG A 295 13.81 25.19 -9.71
N CYS A 296 14.18 23.96 -9.38
CA CYS A 296 13.31 22.80 -9.50
C CYS A 296 13.17 22.04 -8.18
N VAL A 297 11.93 21.66 -7.85
CA VAL A 297 11.60 20.76 -6.74
C VAL A 297 10.85 19.57 -7.34
N ILE A 298 11.35 18.36 -7.11
CA ILE A 298 10.79 17.12 -7.67
C ILE A 298 10.17 16.29 -6.55
N ASN A 299 8.92 15.90 -6.72
CA ASN A 299 8.19 15.00 -5.83
C ASN A 299 8.14 13.59 -6.42
N LEU A 300 8.49 12.61 -5.60
CA LEU A 300 8.43 11.18 -5.89
C LEU A 300 7.64 10.48 -4.76
N SER A 301 6.33 10.35 -4.96
CA SER A 301 5.44 9.65 -4.02
C SER A 301 5.34 8.17 -4.39
N LEU A 302 6.47 7.49 -4.39
CA LEU A 302 6.63 6.10 -4.79
C LEU A 302 7.75 5.43 -3.99
N GLY A 303 7.79 4.11 -3.99
CA GLY A 303 8.82 3.37 -3.27
C GLY A 303 8.66 1.85 -3.36
N SER A 304 9.63 1.15 -2.81
CA SER A 304 9.65 -0.30 -2.67
C SER A 304 10.44 -0.70 -1.42
N ASN A 305 9.99 -1.73 -0.72
CA ASN A 305 10.72 -2.31 0.41
C ASN A 305 11.81 -3.29 -0.04
N ILE A 306 11.90 -3.57 -1.33
CA ILE A 306 12.96 -4.41 -1.89
C ILE A 306 14.18 -3.55 -2.22
N GLY A 307 15.34 -3.92 -1.70
CA GLY A 307 16.60 -3.21 -1.94
C GLY A 307 17.61 -3.41 -0.82
N SER A 308 18.71 -2.67 -0.88
CA SER A 308 19.81 -2.77 0.08
C SER A 308 19.57 -2.03 1.40
N HIS A 309 18.66 -1.08 1.41
CA HIS A 309 18.36 -0.16 2.53
C HIS A 309 19.59 0.54 3.13
N ASP A 310 20.60 0.79 2.31
CA ASP A 310 21.83 1.48 2.69
C ASP A 310 22.12 2.74 1.85
N GLY A 311 21.16 3.13 1.02
CA GLY A 311 21.25 4.29 0.14
C GLY A 311 22.19 4.11 -1.05
N LYS A 312 22.53 2.86 -1.37
CA LYS A 312 23.42 2.52 -2.50
C LYS A 312 22.72 1.82 -3.65
N ASP A 313 21.41 1.71 -3.60
CA ASP A 313 20.62 1.25 -4.72
C ASP A 313 20.89 2.10 -5.97
N PHE A 314 20.73 1.51 -7.14
CA PHE A 314 21.11 2.16 -8.40
C PHE A 314 20.40 3.51 -8.60
N LEU A 315 19.14 3.62 -8.22
CA LEU A 315 18.39 4.86 -8.29
C LEU A 315 18.91 5.93 -7.29
N ASN A 316 19.32 5.52 -6.08
CA ASN A 316 19.98 6.42 -5.13
C ASN A 316 21.30 6.97 -5.67
N GLN A 317 22.10 6.14 -6.35
CA GLN A 317 23.34 6.60 -7.00
C GLN A 317 23.04 7.64 -8.08
N TYR A 318 21.98 7.47 -8.86
CA TYR A 318 21.54 8.45 -9.85
C TYR A 318 21.12 9.77 -9.17
N PHE A 319 20.32 9.72 -8.12
CA PHE A 319 19.94 10.91 -7.36
C PHE A 319 21.15 11.63 -6.75
N ASP A 320 22.11 10.89 -6.21
CA ASP A 320 23.36 11.47 -5.70
C ASP A 320 24.17 12.17 -6.79
N ALA A 321 24.16 11.63 -8.01
CA ALA A 321 24.86 12.23 -9.14
C ALA A 321 24.23 13.56 -9.57
N ILE A 322 22.92 13.58 -9.79
CA ILE A 322 22.21 14.81 -10.21
C ILE A 322 22.22 15.88 -9.10
N MET A 323 22.13 15.47 -7.83
CA MET A 323 22.22 16.41 -6.71
C MET A 323 23.58 17.11 -6.62
N LYS A 324 24.67 16.43 -7.00
CA LYS A 324 26.02 17.03 -7.00
C LYS A 324 26.23 18.00 -8.15
N GLN A 325 25.63 17.75 -9.30
CA GLN A 325 25.85 18.52 -10.52
C GLN A 325 24.86 19.67 -10.66
N ASP A 326 23.60 19.40 -10.42
CA ASP A 326 22.49 20.25 -10.82
C ASP A 326 21.73 20.81 -9.61
N ASN A 327 21.87 20.18 -8.43
CA ASN A 327 21.34 20.62 -7.17
C ASN A 327 19.81 20.91 -7.15
N PRO A 328 18.94 19.99 -7.69
CA PRO A 328 17.50 20.05 -7.49
C PRO A 328 17.16 19.79 -6.02
N ILE A 329 15.92 20.03 -5.64
CA ILE A 329 15.39 19.49 -4.40
C ILE A 329 14.53 18.26 -4.76
N ILE A 330 14.95 17.08 -4.32
CA ILE A 330 14.19 15.84 -4.51
C ILE A 330 13.56 15.44 -3.18
N VAL A 331 12.25 15.22 -3.20
CA VAL A 331 11.45 14.82 -2.04
C VAL A 331 10.84 13.45 -2.30
N LEU A 332 11.07 12.50 -1.39
CA LEU A 332 10.61 11.12 -1.46
C LEU A 332 9.67 10.80 -0.28
N SER A 333 8.67 9.97 -0.55
CA SER A 333 7.88 9.35 0.52
C SER A 333 8.69 8.29 1.27
N SER A 334 8.43 8.15 2.58
CA SER A 334 9.07 7.10 3.39
C SER A 334 8.54 5.70 3.10
N GLY A 335 7.29 5.59 2.65
CA GLY A 335 6.54 4.35 2.46
C GLY A 335 5.30 4.28 3.35
N ASN A 336 4.48 3.23 3.13
CA ASN A 336 3.18 3.04 3.77
C ASN A 336 3.11 1.73 4.59
N GLU A 337 4.25 1.22 5.04
CA GLU A 337 4.40 -0.09 5.68
C GLU A 337 4.80 0.03 7.16
N GLY A 338 4.54 1.18 7.79
CA GLY A 338 4.93 1.45 9.18
C GLY A 338 4.26 0.57 10.24
N ASP A 339 3.20 -0.13 9.89
CA ASP A 339 2.48 -1.10 10.73
C ASP A 339 2.66 -2.56 10.27
N MET A 340 3.57 -2.79 9.29
CA MET A 340 3.77 -4.08 8.68
C MET A 340 5.14 -4.69 9.05
N ASN A 341 5.17 -5.99 9.32
CA ASN A 341 6.40 -6.73 9.63
C ASN A 341 7.19 -7.07 8.37
N VAL A 342 7.75 -6.07 7.70
CA VAL A 342 8.42 -6.22 6.40
C VAL A 342 9.93 -6.38 6.48
N ALA A 343 10.51 -6.27 7.66
CA ALA A 343 11.94 -6.40 7.88
C ALA A 343 12.29 -7.40 8.98
N VAL A 344 13.41 -8.10 8.81
CA VAL A 344 14.11 -8.84 9.86
C VAL A 344 15.55 -8.35 9.88
N LYS A 345 16.02 -7.89 11.03
CA LYS A 345 17.41 -7.45 11.23
C LYS A 345 18.02 -8.25 12.39
N LYS A 346 18.96 -9.13 12.10
CA LYS A 346 19.57 -9.97 13.12
C LYS A 346 21.09 -9.97 13.03
N LYS A 347 21.73 -9.62 14.15
CA LYS A 347 23.17 -9.82 14.32
C LYS A 347 23.40 -11.20 14.93
N LEU A 348 24.08 -12.04 14.18
CA LEU A 348 24.42 -13.40 14.61
C LEU A 348 25.52 -13.34 15.69
N SER A 349 25.40 -14.14 16.74
CA SER A 349 26.39 -14.12 17.82
C SER A 349 26.48 -15.45 18.59
N GLY A 350 27.69 -15.82 18.94
CA GLY A 350 27.95 -16.99 19.76
C GLY A 350 27.48 -18.29 19.12
N THR A 351 26.47 -18.93 19.72
CA THR A 351 25.84 -20.16 19.20
C THR A 351 24.57 -19.90 18.40
N ASP A 352 24.06 -18.68 18.42
CA ASP A 352 22.88 -18.27 17.61
C ASP A 352 23.35 -17.71 16.25
N LEU A 353 23.62 -18.64 15.35
CA LEU A 353 24.15 -18.36 14.01
C LEU A 353 23.09 -18.48 12.91
N GLU A 354 21.81 -18.44 13.28
CA GLU A 354 20.70 -18.51 12.33
C GLU A 354 19.84 -17.25 12.38
N ALA A 355 19.44 -16.75 11.22
CA ALA A 355 18.37 -15.79 11.06
C ALA A 355 17.24 -16.45 10.26
N LYS A 356 16.03 -16.51 10.82
CA LYS A 356 14.94 -17.23 10.18
C LYS A 356 13.57 -16.64 10.49
N SER A 357 12.73 -16.59 9.47
CA SER A 357 11.34 -16.13 9.59
C SER A 357 10.45 -16.82 8.57
N PHE A 358 9.17 -16.96 8.88
CA PHE A 358 8.18 -17.38 7.89
C PHE A 358 7.68 -16.17 7.11
N ILE A 359 7.22 -16.42 5.89
CA ILE A 359 6.64 -15.41 5.02
C ILE A 359 5.13 -15.64 4.99
N LYS A 360 4.39 -14.65 5.46
CA LYS A 360 2.93 -14.57 5.31
C LYS A 360 2.64 -13.81 4.03
N GLY A 361 2.21 -14.52 3.00
CA GLY A 361 1.74 -13.92 1.74
C GLY A 361 0.29 -13.47 1.85
N TYR A 362 -0.12 -12.64 0.90
CA TYR A 362 -1.52 -12.28 0.70
C TYR A 362 -2.20 -13.32 -0.17
N ASP A 363 -3.35 -13.80 0.27
CA ASP A 363 -4.17 -14.72 -0.51
C ASP A 363 -4.92 -13.93 -1.58
N ILE A 364 -4.44 -13.93 -2.81
CA ILE A 364 -5.17 -13.36 -3.95
C ILE A 364 -6.06 -14.47 -4.52
N PRO A 365 -7.38 -14.29 -4.57
CA PRO A 365 -8.25 -15.21 -5.26
C PRO A 365 -7.88 -15.26 -6.73
N ASN A 366 -7.60 -16.43 -7.26
CA ASN A 366 -7.39 -16.61 -8.69
C ASN A 366 -8.73 -16.57 -9.41
N ASP A 367 -9.05 -15.43 -10.03
CA ASP A 367 -10.31 -15.20 -10.75
C ASP A 367 -10.09 -15.23 -12.26
N ASN A 368 -9.50 -16.28 -12.77
CA ASN A 368 -9.32 -16.46 -14.22
C ASN A 368 -10.60 -16.91 -14.97
N GLY A 369 -11.78 -16.91 -14.34
CA GLY A 369 -13.07 -17.10 -15.01
C GLY A 369 -13.29 -18.45 -15.69
N ILE A 370 -12.38 -19.41 -15.52
CA ILE A 370 -12.47 -20.74 -16.14
C ILE A 370 -12.38 -21.79 -15.04
N GLY A 371 -13.53 -22.18 -14.50
CA GLY A 371 -13.70 -23.41 -13.70
C GLY A 371 -13.18 -23.29 -12.27
N THR A 372 -14.03 -23.34 -11.35
CA THR A 372 -14.13 -23.81 -9.95
C THR A 372 -12.90 -24.08 -9.08
N ALA A 373 -11.70 -23.65 -9.41
CA ALA A 373 -10.54 -23.79 -8.55
C ALA A 373 -10.04 -22.41 -8.10
N TYR A 374 -10.44 -22.00 -6.90
CA TYR A 374 -9.83 -20.86 -6.22
C TYR A 374 -8.46 -21.31 -5.69
N TYR A 375 -7.42 -20.90 -6.37
CA TYR A 375 -6.07 -21.04 -5.83
C TYR A 375 -5.79 -19.80 -4.98
N ASN A 376 -5.47 -19.98 -3.70
CA ASN A 376 -4.86 -18.93 -2.92
C ASN A 376 -3.47 -18.69 -3.49
N LEU A 377 -3.36 -17.69 -4.32
CA LEU A 377 -2.12 -17.37 -4.98
C LEU A 377 -1.26 -16.56 -4.01
N ARG A 378 -0.09 -17.09 -3.68
CA ARG A 378 0.89 -16.41 -2.85
C ARG A 378 1.97 -15.84 -3.75
N TYR A 379 1.92 -14.54 -3.93
CA TYR A 379 3.03 -13.80 -4.48
C TYR A 379 3.90 -13.28 -3.35
N GLY A 380 5.17 -13.30 -3.55
CA GLY A 380 6.07 -12.69 -2.62
C GLY A 380 7.46 -12.55 -3.19
N GLY A 381 8.20 -11.63 -2.60
CA GLY A 381 9.61 -11.46 -2.85
C GLY A 381 10.28 -11.05 -1.56
N ALA A 382 11.50 -11.48 -1.39
CA ALA A 382 12.36 -11.03 -0.31
C ALA A 382 13.78 -10.85 -0.80
N HIS A 383 14.45 -9.83 -0.29
CA HIS A 383 15.89 -9.68 -0.39
C HIS A 383 16.52 -10.02 0.96
N VAL A 384 17.53 -10.86 0.93
CA VAL A 384 18.27 -11.32 2.11
C VAL A 384 19.72 -10.91 1.96
N TRP A 385 20.18 -10.05 2.83
CA TRP A 385 21.48 -9.40 2.77
C TRP A 385 22.37 -9.82 3.93
N SER A 386 23.63 -10.13 3.64
CA SER A 386 24.69 -10.17 4.65
C SER A 386 25.42 -8.82 4.69
N ASP A 387 26.07 -8.48 5.80
CA ASP A 387 27.00 -7.34 5.88
C ASP A 387 28.38 -7.68 5.28
N LYS A 388 28.57 -8.88 4.75
CA LYS A 388 29.81 -9.40 4.14
C LYS A 388 29.67 -9.47 2.62
N ALA A 389 30.82 -9.55 1.96
CA ALA A 389 30.91 -9.71 0.51
C ALA A 389 30.86 -11.19 0.07
N GLU A 390 31.08 -12.12 1.00
CA GLU A 390 31.07 -13.54 0.74
C GLU A 390 29.65 -14.11 0.72
N PRO A 391 29.38 -15.12 -0.11
CA PRO A 391 28.15 -15.88 -0.05
C PRO A 391 27.93 -16.51 1.33
N PHE A 392 26.68 -16.63 1.73
CA PHE A 392 26.25 -17.28 2.97
C PHE A 392 25.21 -18.37 2.67
N ASP A 393 24.97 -19.26 3.62
CA ASP A 393 24.04 -20.36 3.43
C ASP A 393 22.60 -19.89 3.64
N ILE A 394 21.72 -20.21 2.69
CA ILE A 394 20.31 -19.90 2.75
C ILE A 394 19.48 -21.13 2.38
N LYS A 395 18.39 -21.33 3.09
CA LYS A 395 17.42 -22.39 2.83
C LYS A 395 16.02 -21.80 2.76
N LEU A 396 15.26 -22.25 1.78
CA LEU A 396 13.81 -22.18 1.88
C LEU A 396 13.34 -23.38 2.67
N VAL A 397 12.42 -23.17 3.57
CA VAL A 397 11.90 -24.19 4.46
C VAL A 397 10.39 -24.20 4.44
N ILE A 398 9.81 -25.35 4.78
CA ILE A 398 8.39 -25.48 5.02
C ILE A 398 8.15 -25.99 6.44
N LEU A 399 7.26 -25.32 7.15
CA LEU A 399 6.74 -25.81 8.42
C LEU A 399 5.51 -26.66 8.14
N ASN A 400 5.53 -27.91 8.62
CA ASN A 400 4.31 -28.67 8.80
C ASN A 400 3.76 -28.38 10.20
N ALA A 401 2.76 -27.52 10.27
CA ALA A 401 2.19 -27.06 11.53
C ALA A 401 1.59 -28.21 12.38
N GLU A 402 0.95 -29.22 11.77
CA GLU A 402 0.38 -30.34 12.55
C GLU A 402 1.43 -31.16 13.28
N ARG A 403 2.60 -31.26 12.72
CA ARG A 403 3.70 -32.07 13.28
C ARG A 403 4.73 -31.21 14.01
N ASN A 404 4.59 -29.88 13.95
CA ASN A 404 5.58 -28.92 14.41
C ASN A 404 6.99 -29.25 13.89
N LYS A 405 7.09 -29.58 12.59
CA LYS A 405 8.32 -29.97 11.94
C LYS A 405 8.63 -29.07 10.78
N VAL A 406 9.86 -28.59 10.73
CA VAL A 406 10.42 -27.84 9.62
C VAL A 406 11.21 -28.80 8.73
N ALA A 407 10.90 -28.79 7.43
CA ALA A 407 11.67 -29.51 6.41
C ALA A 407 12.32 -28.49 5.47
N GLY A 408 13.55 -28.75 5.06
CA GLY A 408 14.20 -27.97 4.02
C GLY A 408 13.55 -28.24 2.67
N LEU A 409 13.31 -27.20 1.89
CA LEU A 409 12.75 -27.30 0.54
C LEU A 409 13.83 -27.17 -0.50
N TYR A 410 14.67 -26.18 -0.31
CA TYR A 410 15.73 -25.83 -1.22
C TYR A 410 16.86 -25.16 -0.44
N SER A 411 18.08 -25.55 -0.73
CA SER A 411 19.26 -24.93 -0.12
C SER A 411 20.23 -24.46 -1.18
N VAL A 412 20.74 -23.26 -1.00
CA VAL A 412 21.95 -22.79 -1.69
C VAL A 412 23.01 -22.65 -0.60
N ASP A 413 24.07 -23.43 -0.71
CA ASP A 413 25.22 -23.27 0.15
C ASP A 413 26.25 -22.32 -0.49
N ALA A 414 27.23 -21.90 0.29
CA ALA A 414 28.29 -20.99 -0.16
C ALA A 414 29.16 -21.57 -1.31
N ASN A 415 29.08 -22.87 -1.55
CA ASN A 415 29.84 -23.58 -2.57
C ASN A 415 29.04 -23.79 -3.85
N ASN A 416 27.71 -23.81 -3.76
CA ASN A 416 26.80 -23.99 -4.90
C ASN A 416 26.15 -22.65 -5.24
N ARG A 417 26.82 -21.87 -6.11
CA ARG A 417 26.44 -20.50 -6.48
C ARG A 417 25.46 -20.42 -7.64
N GLU A 418 25.01 -21.53 -8.17
CA GLU A 418 24.07 -21.51 -9.28
C GLU A 418 22.64 -21.27 -8.77
N SER A 419 22.16 -20.11 -9.11
CA SER A 419 20.78 -19.72 -8.98
C SER A 419 19.94 -20.46 -10.01
N GLY A 420 18.78 -20.94 -9.59
CA GLY A 420 17.86 -21.63 -10.47
C GLY A 420 16.45 -21.03 -10.37
N GLN A 421 15.74 -21.12 -11.48
CA GLN A 421 14.30 -20.97 -11.54
C GLN A 421 13.69 -22.37 -11.42
N TYR A 422 12.84 -22.56 -10.43
CA TYR A 422 12.23 -23.87 -10.17
C TYR A 422 10.72 -23.77 -10.39
N TRP A 423 10.22 -24.58 -11.31
CA TRP A 423 8.80 -24.80 -11.44
C TRP A 423 8.37 -25.86 -10.44
N VAL A 424 7.42 -25.50 -9.61
CA VAL A 424 6.76 -26.44 -8.71
C VAL A 424 5.41 -26.76 -9.32
N SER A 425 5.22 -28.00 -9.75
CA SER A 425 3.96 -28.45 -10.35
C SER A 425 3.68 -29.90 -9.97
N SER A 426 2.43 -30.19 -9.59
CA SER A 426 1.97 -31.56 -9.35
C SER A 426 1.98 -32.42 -10.61
N SER A 427 1.96 -31.82 -11.81
CA SER A 427 1.93 -32.50 -13.09
C SER A 427 3.29 -32.70 -13.76
N SER A 428 4.35 -32.05 -13.30
CA SER A 428 5.69 -32.10 -13.89
C SER A 428 6.67 -33.03 -13.17
N TRP A 429 6.18 -33.90 -12.31
CA TRP A 429 6.96 -34.81 -11.48
C TRP A 429 7.59 -35.93 -12.26
N GLN A 430 8.91 -36.02 -12.20
CA GLN A 430 9.64 -37.25 -12.52
C GLN A 430 10.29 -37.77 -11.23
N GLU A 431 10.02 -39.01 -10.91
CA GLU A 431 10.35 -39.67 -9.62
C GLU A 431 11.85 -39.93 -9.39
N ASP A 432 12.75 -39.46 -10.24
CA ASP A 432 14.07 -40.09 -10.38
C ASP A 432 15.28 -39.21 -10.04
N GLU A 433 15.12 -38.07 -9.38
CA GLU A 433 16.29 -37.29 -8.96
C GLU A 433 16.38 -37.22 -7.45
N SER A 434 17.41 -37.84 -6.90
CA SER A 434 17.65 -38.03 -5.47
C SER A 434 17.88 -36.73 -4.66
N ASP A 435 18.11 -35.61 -5.33
CA ASP A 435 18.22 -34.27 -4.73
C ASP A 435 16.90 -33.50 -4.69
N VAL A 436 15.82 -34.09 -5.14
CA VAL A 436 14.49 -33.50 -5.32
C VAL A 436 13.52 -33.85 -4.19
N ILE A 437 13.98 -34.46 -3.11
CA ILE A 437 13.15 -34.78 -1.93
C ILE A 437 12.40 -33.54 -1.43
N ASP A 438 13.02 -32.38 -1.51
CA ASP A 438 12.47 -31.12 -1.03
C ASP A 438 11.42 -30.53 -2.01
N ASN A 439 11.61 -30.69 -3.30
CA ASN A 439 10.61 -30.33 -4.30
C ASN A 439 9.35 -31.21 -4.24
N ASN A 440 9.49 -32.48 -3.86
CA ASN A 440 8.35 -33.37 -3.62
C ASN A 440 7.40 -32.83 -2.55
N ILE A 441 7.92 -32.24 -1.50
CA ILE A 441 7.10 -31.64 -0.45
C ILE A 441 6.39 -30.41 -0.99
N LEU A 442 7.07 -29.55 -1.73
CA LEU A 442 6.47 -28.36 -2.35
C LEU A 442 5.34 -28.73 -3.31
N GLY A 443 5.59 -29.56 -4.30
CA GLY A 443 4.61 -29.97 -5.33
C GLY A 443 3.40 -30.72 -4.78
N LYS A 444 3.51 -31.28 -3.57
CA LYS A 444 2.37 -31.85 -2.87
C LYS A 444 1.41 -30.79 -2.30
N TYR A 445 1.92 -29.62 -1.90
CA TYR A 445 1.17 -28.60 -1.18
C TYR A 445 1.01 -27.30 -1.95
N PHE A 446 1.89 -27.05 -2.89
CA PHE A 446 1.93 -25.82 -3.68
C PHE A 446 2.18 -26.13 -5.16
N GLU A 447 1.64 -25.29 -6.02
CA GLU A 447 1.98 -25.26 -7.43
C GLU A 447 2.49 -23.87 -7.78
N GLY A 448 3.48 -23.78 -8.67
CA GLY A 448 3.95 -22.51 -9.19
C GLY A 448 5.47 -22.40 -9.28
N TYR A 449 5.99 -21.23 -8.95
CA TYR A 449 7.34 -20.83 -9.24
C TYR A 449 8.05 -20.28 -8.00
N ILE A 450 9.31 -20.67 -7.82
CA ILE A 450 10.26 -20.05 -6.89
C ILE A 450 11.55 -19.75 -7.64
N GLY A 451 12.04 -18.50 -7.54
CA GLY A 451 13.36 -18.08 -7.95
C GLY A 451 14.23 -17.77 -6.73
N LEU A 452 15.47 -18.23 -6.75
CA LEU A 452 16.49 -17.85 -5.79
C LEU A 452 17.78 -17.51 -6.54
N LEU A 453 18.24 -16.26 -6.39
CA LEU A 453 19.41 -15.74 -7.09
C LEU A 453 20.34 -15.03 -6.11
N GLY A 454 21.59 -15.48 -6.03
CA GLY A 454 22.63 -14.87 -5.21
C GLY A 454 23.57 -13.99 -6.02
N LYS A 455 23.92 -12.82 -5.46
CA LYS A 455 24.82 -11.86 -6.11
C LYS A 455 25.57 -11.01 -5.09
N LEU A 456 26.83 -10.68 -5.43
CA LEU A 456 27.51 -9.58 -4.76
C LEU A 456 27.00 -8.25 -5.35
N ASP A 457 26.52 -7.36 -4.50
CA ASP A 457 26.29 -5.97 -4.86
C ASP A 457 27.58 -5.17 -4.67
N GLU A 458 28.20 -4.77 -5.79
CA GLU A 458 29.47 -4.08 -5.77
C GLU A 458 29.40 -2.68 -5.14
N ALA A 459 28.25 -2.03 -5.22
CA ALA A 459 28.04 -0.68 -4.69
C ALA A 459 28.00 -0.67 -3.17
N SER A 460 27.34 -1.63 -2.56
CA SER A 460 27.27 -1.80 -1.11
C SER A 460 28.41 -2.63 -0.54
N GLY A 461 29.06 -3.45 -1.36
CA GLY A 461 30.05 -4.45 -0.96
C GLY A 461 29.43 -5.61 -0.16
N ARG A 462 28.12 -5.85 -0.31
CA ARG A 462 27.34 -6.84 0.39
C ARG A 462 26.90 -7.97 -0.52
N TYR A 463 26.92 -9.21 -0.02
CA TYR A 463 26.29 -10.31 -0.73
C TYR A 463 24.81 -10.38 -0.38
N TYR A 464 23.95 -10.68 -1.36
CA TYR A 464 22.52 -10.82 -1.13
C TYR A 464 21.92 -11.93 -1.99
N TYR A 465 20.76 -12.42 -1.55
CA TYR A 465 19.89 -13.28 -2.31
C TYR A 465 18.56 -12.58 -2.57
N THR A 466 18.06 -12.71 -3.79
CA THR A 466 16.66 -12.41 -4.12
C THR A 466 15.87 -13.70 -4.09
N ILE A 467 14.71 -13.64 -3.47
CA ILE A 467 13.74 -14.73 -3.46
C ILE A 467 12.47 -14.17 -4.07
N ASP A 468 12.03 -14.78 -5.17
CA ASP A 468 10.75 -14.48 -5.80
C ASP A 468 9.92 -15.73 -5.83
N PHE A 469 8.65 -15.65 -5.48
CA PHE A 469 7.76 -16.79 -5.58
C PHE A 469 6.37 -16.38 -6.03
N SER A 470 5.77 -17.24 -6.83
CA SER A 470 4.38 -17.20 -7.25
C SER A 470 3.83 -18.61 -7.06
N LEU A 471 3.20 -18.85 -5.93
CA LEU A 471 2.74 -20.17 -5.51
C LEU A 471 1.24 -20.15 -5.30
N SER A 472 0.55 -21.15 -5.82
CA SER A 472 -0.82 -21.46 -5.47
C SER A 472 -0.86 -22.62 -4.49
N ASP A 473 -1.69 -22.52 -3.46
CA ASP A 473 -1.92 -23.61 -2.54
C ASP A 473 -2.68 -24.74 -3.24
N ASN A 474 -2.25 -25.97 -3.09
CA ASN A 474 -3.06 -27.10 -3.44
C ASN A 474 -4.14 -27.28 -2.36
N HIS A 475 -5.37 -26.85 -2.65
CA HIS A 475 -6.49 -26.80 -1.69
C HIS A 475 -6.79 -28.09 -0.97
N THR A 476 -6.57 -29.22 -1.60
CA THR A 476 -6.82 -30.52 -0.98
C THR A 476 -5.83 -30.83 0.13
N ASN A 477 -4.66 -30.18 0.12
CA ASN A 477 -3.57 -30.48 1.03
C ASN A 477 -3.21 -29.35 2.01
N ASN A 478 -3.63 -28.09 1.74
CA ASN A 478 -3.26 -26.93 2.57
C ASN A 478 -4.44 -26.02 2.96
N SER A 479 -5.66 -26.56 3.03
CA SER A 479 -6.90 -25.80 3.27
C SER A 479 -6.93 -24.97 4.55
N ASP A 480 -6.06 -25.26 5.53
CA ASP A 480 -6.06 -24.63 6.86
C ASP A 480 -4.73 -23.93 7.18
N GLN A 481 -3.97 -23.47 6.16
CA GLN A 481 -2.62 -22.93 6.38
C GLN A 481 -1.71 -23.88 7.18
N LYS A 482 -1.86 -25.17 6.92
CA LYS A 482 -1.11 -26.23 7.57
C LYS A 482 0.38 -26.14 7.31
N TYR A 483 0.75 -25.59 6.17
CA TYR A 483 2.13 -25.45 5.73
C TYR A 483 2.49 -23.98 5.56
N MET A 484 3.59 -23.56 6.16
CA MET A 484 4.13 -22.21 6.07
C MET A 484 5.48 -22.25 5.38
N ILE A 485 5.72 -21.35 4.45
CA ILE A 485 7.01 -21.17 3.78
C ILE A 485 7.85 -20.20 4.61
N GLY A 486 9.13 -20.50 4.79
CA GLY A 486 10.06 -19.66 5.51
C GLY A 486 11.44 -19.59 4.87
N ILE A 487 12.21 -18.65 5.35
CA ILE A 487 13.62 -18.45 5.03
C ILE A 487 14.43 -18.78 6.27
N LEU A 488 15.49 -19.57 6.10
CA LEU A 488 16.48 -19.86 7.12
C LEU A 488 17.86 -19.54 6.55
N VAL A 489 18.55 -18.62 7.20
CA VAL A 489 19.93 -18.25 6.89
C VAL A 489 20.83 -18.77 7.97
N THR A 490 21.97 -19.37 7.58
CA THR A 490 23.05 -19.70 8.48
C THR A 490 24.27 -18.87 8.12
N GLY A 491 24.78 -18.13 9.08
CA GLY A 491 25.94 -17.25 8.89
C GLY A 491 27.02 -17.48 9.95
N LYS A 492 27.85 -16.48 10.16
CA LYS A 492 29.01 -16.51 11.05
C LYS A 492 28.82 -15.59 12.25
N ASP A 493 29.56 -15.86 13.31
CA ASP A 493 29.60 -14.99 14.49
C ASP A 493 29.97 -13.55 14.11
N GLY A 494 29.18 -12.59 14.60
CA GLY A 494 29.34 -11.16 14.30
C GLY A 494 28.77 -10.70 12.96
N GLU A 495 28.22 -11.60 12.14
CA GLU A 495 27.58 -11.25 10.86
C GLU A 495 26.19 -10.63 11.08
N GLN A 496 25.87 -9.59 10.31
CA GLN A 496 24.54 -8.98 10.29
C GLN A 496 23.76 -9.51 9.08
N ILE A 497 22.61 -10.06 9.34
CA ILE A 497 21.64 -10.49 8.31
C ILE A 497 20.44 -9.55 8.36
N ASP A 498 20.13 -8.96 7.19
CA ASP A 498 18.96 -8.13 6.98
C ASP A 498 18.07 -8.79 5.93
N MET A 499 16.79 -8.93 6.22
CA MET A 499 15.80 -9.45 5.27
C MET A 499 14.71 -8.38 5.08
N TYR A 500 14.32 -8.16 3.84
CA TYR A 500 13.24 -7.24 3.47
C TYR A 500 12.29 -7.93 2.51
N CYS A 501 10.99 -7.85 2.75
CA CYS A 501 9.99 -8.41 1.85
C CYS A 501 9.19 -7.31 1.15
N ASN A 502 8.71 -7.62 -0.06
CA ASN A 502 7.90 -6.70 -0.85
C ASN A 502 6.46 -6.70 -0.33
N SER A 503 6.06 -5.60 0.29
CA SER A 503 4.71 -5.42 0.85
C SER A 503 3.80 -4.59 -0.03
N ALA A 504 4.35 -3.64 -0.79
CA ALA A 504 3.58 -2.58 -1.46
C ALA A 504 2.54 -3.11 -2.45
N SER A 505 2.88 -4.11 -3.25
CA SER A 505 1.94 -4.73 -4.20
C SER A 505 1.44 -6.11 -3.78
N MET A 506 2.09 -6.74 -2.79
CA MET A 506 1.92 -8.16 -2.49
C MET A 506 1.58 -8.45 -1.03
N MET A 507 1.53 -7.43 -0.18
CA MET A 507 1.22 -7.53 1.26
C MET A 507 1.98 -8.66 1.98
N THR A 508 3.21 -8.93 1.54
CA THR A 508 4.06 -9.96 2.13
C THR A 508 4.64 -9.43 3.44
N GLN A 509 4.59 -10.23 4.49
CA GLN A 509 5.13 -9.89 5.80
C GLN A 509 5.89 -11.07 6.38
N PHE A 510 6.90 -10.79 7.21
CA PHE A 510 7.54 -11.80 8.05
C PHE A 510 6.67 -12.13 9.26
N THR A 511 6.76 -13.37 9.74
CA THR A 511 6.03 -13.82 10.92
C THR A 511 6.71 -15.02 11.55
N ASN A 512 6.54 -15.16 12.86
CA ASN A 512 6.83 -16.40 13.58
C ASN A 512 5.55 -17.03 14.17
N TYR A 513 4.38 -16.49 13.85
CA TYR A 513 3.10 -16.98 14.33
C TYR A 513 2.47 -17.97 13.36
N SER A 514 2.09 -19.14 13.85
CA SER A 514 1.30 -20.13 13.11
C SER A 514 -0.17 -20.05 13.52
N GLU A 515 -1.02 -19.71 12.57
CA GLU A 515 -2.48 -19.68 12.79
C GLU A 515 -3.02 -21.08 13.11
N LYS A 516 -2.45 -22.11 12.49
CA LYS A 516 -2.85 -23.51 12.71
C LYS A 516 -2.52 -23.99 14.11
N LEU A 517 -1.35 -23.65 14.64
CA LEU A 517 -0.93 -24.01 16.00
C LEU A 517 -1.48 -23.04 17.05
N GLY A 518 -1.91 -21.83 16.64
CA GLY A 518 -2.37 -20.79 17.54
C GLY A 518 -1.27 -20.22 18.45
N THR A 519 -0.01 -20.32 18.03
CA THR A 519 1.15 -19.93 18.84
C THR A 519 2.30 -19.39 17.99
N THR A 520 3.20 -18.67 18.64
CA THR A 520 4.50 -18.30 18.08
C THR A 520 5.46 -19.49 18.13
N LEU A 521 6.40 -19.49 17.21
CA LEU A 521 7.43 -20.52 17.09
C LEU A 521 8.75 -19.99 17.64
N ASP A 522 9.26 -20.60 18.68
CA ASP A 522 10.49 -20.20 19.35
C ASP A 522 11.70 -20.26 18.40
N GLY A 523 12.54 -19.23 18.48
CA GLY A 523 13.73 -19.10 17.65
C GLY A 523 13.48 -18.64 16.21
N TRP A 524 12.23 -18.29 15.86
CA TRP A 524 11.86 -17.66 14.61
C TRP A 524 11.56 -16.17 14.82
N GLU A 525 12.04 -15.34 13.90
CA GLU A 525 11.85 -13.89 13.98
C GLU A 525 10.42 -13.50 13.56
N PRO A 526 9.75 -12.63 14.33
CA PRO A 526 8.38 -12.20 14.01
C PRO A 526 8.31 -11.22 12.82
N GLY A 527 9.48 -10.68 12.42
CA GLY A 527 9.55 -9.49 11.58
C GLY A 527 9.33 -8.22 12.39
N SER A 528 9.55 -7.08 11.74
CA SER A 528 9.45 -5.75 12.34
C SER A 528 9.04 -4.72 11.31
N ALA A 529 8.35 -3.67 11.75
CA ALA A 529 8.14 -2.44 10.99
C ALA A 529 9.35 -1.49 11.08
N ASP A 530 10.27 -1.68 12.02
CA ASP A 530 11.56 -0.97 12.01
C ASP A 530 12.42 -1.51 10.85
N GLY A 531 12.59 -0.70 9.83
CA GLY A 531 13.15 -1.05 8.55
C GLY A 531 12.11 -1.13 7.42
N SER A 532 10.86 -0.71 7.69
CA SER A 532 9.82 -0.58 6.67
C SER A 532 10.08 0.57 5.70
N ILE A 533 11.02 1.47 6.01
CA ILE A 533 11.43 2.55 5.11
C ILE A 533 11.71 2.02 3.69
N ASN A 534 11.21 2.69 2.67
CA ASN A 534 11.47 2.30 1.29
C ASN A 534 12.98 2.35 0.96
N SER A 535 13.48 1.39 0.20
CA SER A 535 14.91 1.31 -0.11
C SER A 535 15.44 2.58 -0.82
N ILE A 536 14.66 3.16 -1.75
CA ILE A 536 15.05 4.42 -2.40
C ILE A 536 15.01 5.63 -1.45
N ALA A 537 14.29 5.53 -0.34
CA ALA A 537 14.25 6.55 0.70
C ALA A 537 15.40 6.44 1.72
N CYS A 538 16.35 5.53 1.50
CA CYS A 538 17.55 5.38 2.33
C CYS A 538 18.73 6.25 1.86
N GLY A 539 18.59 6.98 0.76
CA GLY A 539 19.63 7.89 0.23
C GLY A 539 19.88 9.10 1.14
N ASN A 540 21.06 9.72 0.98
CA ASN A 540 21.47 10.86 1.78
C ASN A 540 21.27 12.21 1.07
N SER A 541 21.01 12.21 -0.22
CA SER A 541 20.88 13.43 -1.04
C SER A 541 19.45 13.93 -1.18
N THR A 542 18.47 13.17 -0.69
CA THR A 542 17.04 13.45 -0.86
C THR A 542 16.35 13.74 0.47
N ILE A 543 15.24 14.47 0.44
CA ILE A 543 14.42 14.74 1.63
C ILE A 543 13.36 13.66 1.75
N ILE A 544 13.40 12.90 2.84
CA ILE A 544 12.46 11.81 3.11
C ILE A 544 11.36 12.29 4.03
N VAL A 545 10.11 12.08 3.60
CA VAL A 545 8.93 12.60 4.27
C VAL A 545 7.99 11.46 4.66
N GLY A 546 7.64 11.40 5.93
CA GLY A 546 6.58 10.55 6.47
C GLY A 546 5.24 11.29 6.55
N SER A 547 4.22 10.60 7.00
CA SER A 547 2.86 11.10 7.12
C SER A 547 2.47 11.37 8.57
N TYR A 548 1.72 12.46 8.80
CA TYR A 548 0.96 12.65 10.03
C TYR A 548 -0.48 13.05 9.75
N ASN A 549 -1.36 12.88 10.72
CA ASN A 549 -2.79 13.06 10.57
C ASN A 549 -3.19 14.52 10.85
N THR A 550 -3.92 15.15 9.94
CA THR A 550 -4.46 16.50 10.13
C THR A 550 -5.93 16.52 10.48
N SER A 551 -6.61 15.40 10.37
CA SER A 551 -8.00 15.23 10.79
C SER A 551 -8.31 13.76 11.04
N ASP A 552 -9.22 13.53 11.97
CA ASP A 552 -9.83 12.23 12.26
C ASP A 552 -11.20 12.05 11.59
N VAL A 553 -11.74 13.14 10.98
CA VAL A 553 -13.05 13.14 10.33
C VAL A 553 -13.03 13.97 9.04
N TRP A 554 -13.97 13.68 8.14
CA TRP A 554 -14.22 14.49 6.94
C TRP A 554 -15.71 14.56 6.63
N GLY A 555 -16.10 15.60 5.87
CA GLY A 555 -17.46 15.77 5.39
C GLY A 555 -17.61 15.21 3.97
N SER A 556 -18.76 14.64 3.67
CA SER A 556 -19.14 14.20 2.33
C SER A 556 -20.26 15.08 1.76
N ILE A 557 -20.35 15.13 0.44
CA ILE A 557 -21.38 15.91 -0.27
C ILE A 557 -22.80 15.37 -0.06
N ASP A 558 -22.95 14.19 0.53
CA ASP A 558 -24.23 13.65 0.99
C ASP A 558 -24.71 14.26 2.33
N GLY A 559 -23.93 15.18 2.91
CA GLY A 559 -24.24 15.85 4.18
C GLY A 559 -23.81 15.06 5.43
N ASN A 560 -23.16 13.93 5.27
CA ASN A 560 -22.69 13.11 6.38
C ASN A 560 -21.23 13.43 6.75
N ILE A 561 -20.87 13.05 7.98
CA ILE A 561 -19.48 13.00 8.44
C ILE A 561 -19.04 11.55 8.49
N TYR A 562 -17.82 11.34 8.03
CA TYR A 562 -17.15 10.05 8.06
C TYR A 562 -15.87 10.12 8.88
N SER A 563 -15.48 9.00 9.44
CA SER A 563 -14.21 8.78 10.12
C SER A 563 -13.69 7.39 9.78
N ASN A 564 -12.38 7.19 9.84
CA ASN A 564 -11.82 5.85 9.70
C ASN A 564 -12.13 5.01 10.94
N ALA A 565 -13.30 4.37 10.96
CA ALA A 565 -13.69 3.50 12.05
C ALA A 565 -12.78 2.25 12.07
N GLY A 566 -11.94 2.14 13.11
CA GLY A 566 -11.07 0.98 13.33
C GLY A 566 -9.57 1.24 13.15
N TYR A 567 -9.17 2.32 12.50
CA TYR A 567 -7.84 2.91 12.67
C TYR A 567 -7.99 4.19 13.48
N GLU A 568 -7.26 4.26 14.57
CA GLU A 568 -7.15 5.53 15.28
C GLU A 568 -6.22 6.42 14.47
N PHE A 569 -6.77 7.52 13.93
CA PHE A 569 -6.02 8.62 13.33
C PHE A 569 -6.16 9.86 14.23
N PRO A 570 -5.58 9.87 15.41
CA PRO A 570 -5.63 11.06 16.25
C PRO A 570 -5.02 12.24 15.50
N GLU A 571 -5.70 13.37 15.52
CA GLU A 571 -5.20 14.60 14.92
C GLU A 571 -3.87 15.01 15.56
N GLY A 572 -2.85 15.23 14.74
CA GLY A 572 -1.50 15.58 15.15
C GLY A 572 -0.54 14.41 15.34
N ASP A 573 -1.05 13.18 15.38
CA ASP A 573 -0.20 11.98 15.52
C ASP A 573 0.38 11.54 14.18
N ILE A 574 1.50 10.82 14.23
CA ILE A 574 2.08 10.14 13.07
C ILE A 574 1.08 9.13 12.53
N SER A 575 0.91 9.10 11.21
CA SER A 575 0.06 8.09 10.58
C SER A 575 0.63 6.69 10.82
N PHE A 576 -0.22 5.74 11.24
CA PHE A 576 0.21 4.39 11.62
C PHE A 576 0.98 3.68 10.50
N PHE A 577 0.65 3.98 9.24
CA PHE A 577 1.29 3.41 8.06
C PHE A 577 2.64 4.05 7.71
N THR A 578 3.04 5.17 8.36
CA THR A 578 4.30 5.85 8.03
C THR A 578 5.48 4.92 8.21
N SER A 579 6.13 4.56 7.12
CA SER A 579 7.33 3.73 7.14
C SER A 579 8.50 4.45 7.82
N TYR A 580 9.31 3.69 8.57
CA TYR A 580 10.44 4.22 9.33
C TYR A 580 11.58 3.19 9.43
N GLY A 581 12.75 3.66 9.80
CA GLY A 581 13.87 2.77 10.05
C GLY A 581 15.13 3.50 10.48
N THR A 582 16.03 2.75 11.11
CA THR A 582 17.38 3.19 11.44
C THR A 582 18.33 2.72 10.35
N MET A 583 19.06 3.67 9.77
CA MET A 583 20.04 3.41 8.72
C MET A 583 21.31 2.79 9.30
N LYS A 584 22.16 2.24 8.44
CA LYS A 584 23.42 1.62 8.85
C LYS A 584 24.40 2.58 9.54
N ASP A 585 24.31 3.87 9.22
CA ASP A 585 25.10 4.93 9.85
C ASP A 585 24.53 5.43 11.19
N GLY A 586 23.43 4.83 11.65
CA GLY A 586 22.74 5.20 12.90
C GLY A 586 21.75 6.35 12.74
N THR A 587 21.62 6.96 11.56
CA THR A 587 20.59 7.98 11.31
C THR A 587 19.22 7.34 11.16
N THR A 588 18.17 8.09 11.48
CA THR A 588 16.79 7.64 11.37
C THR A 588 16.09 8.29 10.17
N ARG A 589 15.12 7.59 9.61
CA ARG A 589 14.22 8.07 8.57
C ARG A 589 12.76 7.84 9.03
N PRO A 590 11.79 8.68 8.58
CA PRO A 590 11.94 9.84 7.70
C PRO A 590 12.64 11.03 8.39
N HIS A 591 13.07 12.03 7.60
CA HIS A 591 13.69 13.25 8.10
C HIS A 591 12.68 14.17 8.78
N ILE A 592 11.46 14.20 8.24
CA ILE A 592 10.33 15.03 8.69
C ILE A 592 9.03 14.34 8.31
N CYS A 593 7.95 14.70 8.99
CA CYS A 593 6.59 14.29 8.57
C CYS A 593 5.81 15.52 8.07
N ALA A 594 4.94 15.26 7.10
CA ALA A 594 4.00 16.21 6.53
C ALA A 594 2.57 15.65 6.58
N PRO A 595 1.53 16.49 6.45
CA PRO A 595 0.17 16.01 6.32
C PRO A 595 0.03 14.99 5.20
N GLY A 596 -0.33 13.75 5.51
CA GLY A 596 -0.43 12.67 4.53
C GLY A 596 -1.66 11.79 4.72
N ALA A 597 -2.40 11.95 5.84
CA ALA A 597 -3.63 11.22 6.08
C ALA A 597 -4.83 12.16 6.10
N VAL A 598 -5.90 11.71 5.44
CA VAL A 598 -7.14 12.44 5.13
C VAL A 598 -6.84 13.71 4.33
N ILE A 599 -6.39 13.53 3.09
CA ILE A 599 -6.01 14.63 2.19
C ILE A 599 -6.97 14.71 0.98
N CYS A 600 -7.48 15.91 0.65
CA CYS A 600 -8.31 16.19 -0.52
C CYS A 600 -7.52 16.85 -1.64
N SER A 601 -7.60 16.29 -2.85
CA SER A 601 -6.93 16.85 -4.02
C SER A 601 -7.64 16.48 -5.32
N SER A 602 -6.98 16.71 -6.46
CA SER A 602 -7.49 16.42 -7.80
C SER A 602 -7.57 14.91 -8.07
N SER A 603 -8.49 14.51 -8.92
CA SER A 603 -8.58 13.14 -9.44
C SER A 603 -8.46 13.15 -10.96
N ASN A 604 -7.84 12.12 -11.52
CA ASN A 604 -7.71 11.91 -12.94
C ASN A 604 -9.11 11.73 -13.57
N ARG A 605 -9.51 12.64 -14.47
CA ARG A 605 -10.82 12.60 -15.14
C ARG A 605 -11.04 11.37 -16.02
N TYR A 606 -9.97 10.68 -16.37
CA TYR A 606 -9.98 9.50 -17.23
C TYR A 606 -9.87 8.19 -16.43
N TYR A 607 -9.83 8.27 -15.09
CA TYR A 607 -9.77 7.12 -14.22
C TYR A 607 -11.03 6.26 -14.35
N THR A 608 -10.88 5.03 -14.83
CA THR A 608 -11.99 4.17 -15.24
C THR A 608 -12.95 3.80 -14.11
N THR A 609 -12.45 3.61 -12.91
CA THR A 609 -13.28 3.31 -11.73
C THR A 609 -14.18 4.48 -11.39
N TYR A 610 -13.66 5.71 -11.42
CA TYR A 610 -14.43 6.93 -11.17
C TYR A 610 -15.53 7.16 -12.21
N ILE A 611 -15.24 6.93 -13.49
CA ILE A 611 -16.22 7.06 -14.59
C ILE A 611 -17.35 6.04 -14.41
N GLN A 612 -17.05 4.81 -13.97
CA GLN A 612 -18.06 3.79 -13.72
C GLN A 612 -18.96 4.16 -12.55
N GLU A 613 -18.42 4.75 -11.48
CA GLU A 613 -19.21 5.21 -10.33
C GLU A 613 -20.16 6.35 -10.69
N ILE A 614 -19.70 7.37 -11.44
CA ILE A 614 -20.55 8.49 -11.88
C ILE A 614 -21.65 8.02 -12.85
N THR A 615 -21.35 7.09 -13.75
CA THR A 615 -22.35 6.56 -14.69
C THR A 615 -23.36 5.65 -14.02
N ALA A 616 -23.01 5.01 -12.92
CA ALA A 616 -23.94 4.21 -12.13
C ALA A 616 -24.91 5.05 -11.27
N GLN A 617 -24.59 6.33 -11.02
CA GLN A 617 -25.42 7.28 -10.27
C GLN A 617 -26.36 8.12 -11.14
N LYS A 618 -26.25 8.03 -12.48
CA LYS A 618 -27.20 8.63 -13.46
C LYS A 618 -28.24 7.61 -13.90
#